data_5c04c4e8a73b98c8a5e324b949291bda
#
_entry.id   5c04c4e8a73b98c8a5e324b949291bda
#
_cell.length_a   1.000
_cell.length_b   1.000
_cell.length_c   1.000
_cell.angle_alpha   90.00
_cell.angle_beta   90.00
_cell.angle_gamma   90.00
#
_symmetry.space_group_name_H-M   'P 1'
#
loop_
_entity.id
_entity.type
_entity.pdbx_description
1 polymer ?
#
loop_
_entity_poly.entity_id
_entity_poly.type
_entity_poly.pdbx_seq_one_letter_code
_entity_poly.pdbx_strand_id
1 'polypeptide(L)'
;MGRVRVESVGRLHLGLMDLHGGLGRKFGGIGVALERPRGGVEGDRADELIVEGVDKKRAREFAERFYANFSDWVSSKAHLRVKEAIHPHVGLGSGTQLALSVGTALARLHGLDLGAMELSGKMGRARRSVIGTGAFESGGFLVDGGCKDGTKSIPIIFRYPFPSD
;
A
#
# COMPACT_ATOMS: atom_id res chain seq x y z
N MET A 1 -18.75 -15.58 9.10
CA MET A 1 -18.06 -14.52 8.35
C MET A 1 -16.60 -14.52 8.77
N GLY A 2 -15.68 -14.63 7.81
CA GLY A 2 -14.28 -14.96 8.12
C GLY A 2 -13.46 -13.73 8.51
N ARG A 3 -12.48 -13.97 9.36
CA ARG A 3 -11.39 -13.03 9.65
C ARG A 3 -10.51 -12.86 8.40
N VAL A 4 -10.12 -11.64 8.11
CA VAL A 4 -9.17 -11.29 7.05
C VAL A 4 -7.81 -11.02 7.68
N ARG A 5 -6.74 -11.55 7.07
CA ARG A 5 -5.36 -11.22 7.40
C ARG A 5 -4.65 -10.74 6.14
N VAL A 6 -3.92 -9.65 6.27
CA VAL A 6 -3.10 -9.06 5.21
C VAL A 6 -1.70 -8.88 5.75
N GLU A 7 -0.74 -9.41 5.02
CA GLU A 7 0.68 -9.22 5.29
C GLU A 7 1.29 -8.29 4.23
N SER A 8 2.28 -7.52 4.63
CA SER A 8 3.03 -6.63 3.75
C SER A 8 4.52 -6.69 4.07
N VAL A 9 5.33 -6.26 3.14
CA VAL A 9 6.80 -6.32 3.25
C VAL A 9 7.40 -4.93 3.12
N GLY A 10 8.52 -4.70 3.79
CA GLY A 10 9.34 -3.52 3.57
C GLY A 10 9.88 -3.46 2.15
N ARG A 11 10.27 -2.27 1.72
CA ARG A 11 10.96 -2.09 0.44
C ARG A 11 12.09 -1.09 0.57
N LEU A 12 13.18 -1.29 -0.18
CA LEU A 12 14.18 -0.26 -0.45
C LEU A 12 13.76 0.51 -1.69
N HIS A 13 13.77 1.83 -1.61
CA HIS A 13 13.67 2.72 -2.76
C HIS A 13 15.07 3.19 -3.10
N LEU A 14 15.60 2.75 -4.24
CA LEU A 14 17.01 2.96 -4.61
C LEU A 14 17.24 4.33 -5.26
N GLY A 15 16.17 4.97 -5.76
CA GLY A 15 16.26 6.31 -6.30
C GLY A 15 15.18 6.60 -7.34
N LEU A 16 15.19 7.86 -7.80
CA LEU A 16 14.39 8.35 -8.91
C LEU A 16 15.32 8.65 -10.09
N MET A 17 14.91 8.26 -11.30
CA MET A 17 15.74 8.33 -12.49
C MET A 17 15.77 9.73 -13.11
N ASP A 18 14.64 10.44 -13.14
CA ASP A 18 14.53 11.76 -13.75
C ASP A 18 13.65 12.70 -12.91
N LEU A 19 14.25 13.69 -12.29
CA LEU A 19 13.55 14.64 -11.41
C LEU A 19 12.89 15.81 -12.16
N HIS A 20 13.36 16.12 -13.36
CA HIS A 20 12.93 17.30 -14.13
C HIS A 20 12.11 16.98 -15.38
N GLY A 21 12.08 15.73 -15.81
CA GLY A 21 11.25 15.29 -16.93
C GLY A 21 11.90 15.44 -18.30
N GLY A 22 13.24 15.54 -18.37
CA GLY A 22 13.98 15.68 -19.62
C GLY A 22 13.82 14.52 -20.60
N LEU A 23 13.43 13.35 -20.09
CA LEU A 23 13.11 12.14 -20.88
C LEU A 23 11.62 12.02 -21.23
N GLY A 24 10.81 13.08 -20.98
CA GLY A 24 9.37 13.09 -21.25
C GLY A 24 8.50 12.45 -20.16
N ARG A 25 9.11 11.96 -19.07
CA ARG A 25 8.43 11.44 -17.88
C ARG A 25 9.22 11.85 -16.63
N LYS A 26 8.53 12.28 -15.57
CA LYS A 26 9.16 12.67 -14.31
C LYS A 26 9.24 11.50 -13.35
N PHE A 27 10.28 11.52 -12.53
CA PHE A 27 10.57 10.55 -11.48
C PHE A 27 11.09 9.22 -12.03
N GLY A 28 10.26 8.19 -12.12
CA GLY A 28 10.72 6.84 -12.45
C GLY A 28 11.51 6.21 -11.31
N GLY A 29 10.84 5.35 -10.54
CA GLY A 29 11.45 4.75 -9.36
C GLY A 29 12.13 3.43 -9.66
N ILE A 30 13.20 3.15 -8.90
CA ILE A 30 13.83 1.83 -8.84
C ILE A 30 13.78 1.37 -7.39
N GLY A 31 13.45 0.10 -7.16
CA GLY A 31 13.41 -0.43 -5.81
C GLY A 31 13.27 -1.94 -5.73
N VAL A 32 13.32 -2.44 -4.51
CA VAL A 32 13.28 -3.87 -4.23
C VAL A 32 12.44 -4.15 -2.98
N ALA A 33 11.58 -5.16 -3.07
CA ALA A 33 10.86 -5.70 -1.93
C ALA A 33 11.81 -6.50 -1.04
N LEU A 34 11.61 -6.41 0.26
CA LEU A 34 12.42 -7.09 1.27
C LEU A 34 11.60 -8.26 1.86
N GLU A 35 12.26 -9.28 2.35
CA GLU A 35 11.60 -10.30 3.16
C GLU A 35 11.21 -9.78 4.55
N ARG A 36 12.02 -8.89 5.09
CA ARG A 36 11.84 -8.23 6.40
C ARG A 36 12.29 -6.77 6.33
N PRO A 37 11.73 -5.87 7.16
CA PRO A 37 10.64 -6.12 8.11
C PRO A 37 9.30 -6.33 7.42
N ARG A 38 8.35 -6.94 8.13
CA ARG A 38 6.98 -7.18 7.69
C ARG A 38 5.99 -6.29 8.43
N GLY A 39 4.81 -6.12 7.85
CA GLY A 39 3.62 -5.59 8.50
C GLY A 39 2.50 -6.62 8.43
N GLY A 40 1.60 -6.58 9.40
CA GLY A 40 0.47 -7.50 9.47
C GLY A 40 -0.76 -6.81 10.06
N VAL A 41 -1.88 -6.89 9.33
CA VAL A 41 -3.19 -6.37 9.75
C VAL A 41 -4.21 -7.50 9.70
N GLU A 42 -4.91 -7.70 10.80
CA GLU A 42 -6.09 -8.57 10.88
C GLU A 42 -7.35 -7.73 11.01
N GLY A 43 -8.46 -8.21 10.47
CA GLY A 43 -9.73 -7.52 10.54
C GLY A 43 -10.91 -8.47 10.60
N ASP A 44 -11.93 -8.04 11.34
CA ASP A 44 -13.26 -8.63 11.42
C ASP A 44 -14.32 -7.55 11.18
N ARG A 45 -15.51 -7.91 10.71
CA ARG A 45 -16.63 -6.94 10.63
C ARG A 45 -17.08 -6.54 12.03
N ALA A 46 -17.49 -5.30 12.20
CA ALA A 46 -17.99 -4.75 13.46
C ALA A 46 -19.02 -3.65 13.19
N ASP A 47 -19.77 -3.25 14.21
CA ASP A 47 -20.77 -2.17 14.11
C ASP A 47 -20.11 -0.80 14.15
N GLU A 48 -18.94 -0.70 14.77
CA GLU A 48 -18.14 0.53 14.84
C GLU A 48 -16.68 0.28 14.43
N LEU A 49 -15.97 1.37 14.10
CA LEU A 49 -14.54 1.29 13.76
C LEU A 49 -13.69 1.19 15.03
N ILE A 50 -13.15 0.02 15.27
CA ILE A 50 -12.19 -0.26 16.33
C ILE A 50 -10.82 -0.52 15.69
N VAL A 51 -9.78 0.17 16.17
CA VAL A 51 -8.41 -0.05 15.69
C VAL A 51 -7.47 -0.16 16.89
N GLU A 52 -6.76 -1.27 16.97
CA GLU A 52 -5.85 -1.59 18.06
C GLU A 52 -4.51 -2.18 17.57
N GLY A 53 -3.56 -2.35 18.48
CA GLY A 53 -2.24 -2.91 18.20
C GLY A 53 -1.19 -1.83 17.94
N VAL A 54 -0.11 -2.23 17.28
CA VAL A 54 1.00 -1.33 16.98
C VAL A 54 0.60 -0.31 15.90
N ASP A 55 1.10 0.92 16.00
CA ASP A 55 0.83 1.98 15.02
C ASP A 55 -0.68 2.25 14.76
N LYS A 56 -1.53 1.97 15.75
CA LYS A 56 -3.00 2.08 15.66
C LYS A 56 -3.48 3.46 15.22
N LYS A 57 -2.74 4.53 15.56
CA LYS A 57 -3.13 5.90 15.17
C LYS A 57 -3.12 6.07 13.66
N ARG A 58 -2.01 5.75 13.00
CA ARG A 58 -1.93 5.83 11.53
C ARG A 58 -2.87 4.84 10.84
N ALA A 59 -3.02 3.63 11.41
CA ALA A 59 -3.96 2.64 10.88
C ALA A 59 -5.41 3.15 10.91
N ARG A 60 -5.81 3.84 11.98
CA ARG A 60 -7.12 4.48 12.09
C ARG A 60 -7.30 5.57 11.03
N GLU A 61 -6.32 6.45 10.85
CA GLU A 61 -6.35 7.50 9.81
C GLU A 61 -6.53 6.89 8.40
N PHE A 62 -5.89 5.76 8.12
CA PHE A 62 -6.08 5.05 6.85
C PHE A 62 -7.45 4.38 6.75
N ALA A 63 -7.96 3.79 7.83
CA ALA A 63 -9.31 3.22 7.84
C ALA A 63 -10.39 4.29 7.62
N GLU A 64 -10.29 5.42 8.30
CA GLU A 64 -11.20 6.56 8.11
C GLU A 64 -11.15 7.09 6.67
N ARG A 65 -9.95 7.17 6.07
CA ARG A 65 -9.78 7.54 4.66
C ARG A 65 -10.43 6.52 3.72
N PHE A 66 -10.30 5.23 4.00
CA PHE A 66 -10.99 4.18 3.24
C PHE A 66 -12.50 4.39 3.29
N TYR A 67 -13.07 4.52 4.47
CA TYR A 67 -14.52 4.74 4.62
C TYR A 67 -14.99 6.04 3.96
N ALA A 68 -14.20 7.10 3.99
CA ALA A 68 -14.53 8.35 3.29
C ALA A 68 -14.55 8.21 1.76
N ASN A 69 -13.70 7.32 1.19
CA ASN A 69 -13.67 7.09 -0.26
C ASN A 69 -14.67 6.05 -0.75
N PHE A 70 -15.17 5.18 0.12
CA PHE A 70 -16.02 4.04 -0.22
C PHE A 70 -17.33 4.01 0.58
N SER A 71 -17.80 5.15 1.13
CA SER A 71 -19.00 5.25 1.97
C SER A 71 -20.24 4.66 1.32
N ASP A 72 -20.40 4.82 0.01
CA ASP A 72 -21.56 4.36 -0.74
C ASP A 72 -21.60 2.84 -0.98
N TRP A 73 -20.49 2.16 -0.67
CA TRP A 73 -20.27 0.74 -0.97
C TRP A 73 -20.18 -0.13 0.28
N VAL A 74 -20.09 0.50 1.47
CA VAL A 74 -19.86 -0.19 2.72
C VAL A 74 -20.86 0.24 3.80
N SER A 75 -21.60 -0.73 4.36
CA SER A 75 -22.67 -0.49 5.33
C SER A 75 -22.28 -0.80 6.78
N SER A 76 -21.18 -1.50 6.99
CA SER A 76 -20.67 -1.85 8.33
C SER A 76 -19.30 -1.27 8.56
N LYS A 77 -18.80 -1.37 9.80
CA LYS A 77 -17.43 -0.99 10.15
C LYS A 77 -16.57 -2.24 10.37
N ALA A 78 -15.41 -2.06 10.93
CA ALA A 78 -14.47 -3.15 11.16
C ALA A 78 -13.72 -2.98 12.49
N HIS A 79 -13.36 -4.10 13.08
CA HIS A 79 -12.36 -4.19 14.13
C HIS A 79 -11.03 -4.62 13.50
N LEU A 80 -10.07 -3.70 13.46
CA LEU A 80 -8.74 -3.91 12.90
C LEU A 80 -7.70 -4.06 14.02
N ARG A 81 -6.82 -5.04 13.87
CA ARG A 81 -5.68 -5.30 14.76
C ARG A 81 -4.39 -5.26 13.97
N VAL A 82 -3.54 -4.27 14.25
CA VAL A 82 -2.21 -4.21 13.66
C VAL A 82 -1.28 -5.05 14.51
N LYS A 83 -0.93 -6.23 14.03
CA LYS A 83 -0.08 -7.21 14.72
C LYS A 83 1.39 -6.86 14.63
N GLU A 84 1.81 -6.42 13.44
CA GLU A 84 3.17 -6.00 13.14
C GLU A 84 3.13 -4.75 12.26
N ALA A 85 4.11 -3.86 12.44
CA ALA A 85 4.26 -2.68 11.61
C ALA A 85 5.75 -2.44 11.29
N ILE A 86 6.00 -2.01 10.07
CA ILE A 86 7.31 -1.52 9.66
C ILE A 86 7.55 -0.18 10.35
N HIS A 87 8.69 -0.03 11.01
CA HIS A 87 9.02 1.16 11.76
C HIS A 87 8.86 2.43 10.90
N PRO A 88 8.17 3.47 11.38
CA PRO A 88 8.00 4.70 10.63
C PRO A 88 9.32 5.44 10.45
N HIS A 89 9.42 6.17 9.33
CA HIS A 89 10.52 7.09 9.02
C HIS A 89 11.93 6.47 8.88
N VAL A 90 12.04 5.15 8.69
CA VAL A 90 13.32 4.47 8.43
C VAL A 90 13.58 4.19 6.93
N GLY A 91 12.80 4.79 6.03
CA GLY A 91 13.00 4.64 4.59
C GLY A 91 12.44 3.35 3.95
N LEU A 92 11.83 2.46 4.73
CA LEU A 92 11.36 1.14 4.28
C LEU A 92 9.92 1.09 3.79
N GLY A 93 9.29 2.25 3.56
CA GLY A 93 7.96 2.33 2.97
C GLY A 93 6.79 2.07 3.92
N SER A 94 7.00 2.13 5.23
CA SER A 94 6.02 1.81 6.27
C SER A 94 4.62 2.42 6.02
N GLY A 95 4.56 3.68 5.62
CA GLY A 95 3.28 4.37 5.39
C GLY A 95 2.49 3.80 4.22
N THR A 96 3.14 3.40 3.13
CA THR A 96 2.46 2.76 1.99
C THR A 96 2.02 1.35 2.34
N GLN A 97 2.89 0.59 3.00
CA GLN A 97 2.59 -0.78 3.39
C GLN A 97 1.42 -0.85 4.38
N LEU A 98 1.40 0.02 5.40
CA LEU A 98 0.29 0.09 6.36
C LEU A 98 -1.01 0.54 5.68
N ALA A 99 -0.96 1.57 4.82
CA ALA A 99 -2.13 2.05 4.09
C ALA A 99 -2.75 0.96 3.21
N LEU A 100 -1.92 0.22 2.47
CA LEU A 100 -2.39 -0.86 1.61
C LEU A 100 -2.87 -2.07 2.42
N SER A 101 -2.22 -2.41 3.53
CA SER A 101 -2.67 -3.49 4.41
C SER A 101 -4.05 -3.21 5.00
N VAL A 102 -4.27 -1.99 5.51
CA VAL A 102 -5.57 -1.55 6.04
C VAL A 102 -6.61 -1.51 4.92
N GLY A 103 -6.30 -0.87 3.77
CA GLY A 103 -7.21 -0.76 2.65
C GLY A 103 -7.63 -2.13 2.09
N THR A 104 -6.67 -3.04 1.90
CA THR A 104 -6.94 -4.40 1.41
C THR A 104 -7.76 -5.22 2.42
N ALA A 105 -7.46 -5.10 3.73
CA ALA A 105 -8.24 -5.78 4.76
C ALA A 105 -9.71 -5.32 4.74
N LEU A 106 -9.93 -4.02 4.66
CA LEU A 106 -11.28 -3.45 4.59
C LEU A 106 -11.98 -3.81 3.28
N ALA A 107 -11.31 -3.71 2.13
CA ALA A 107 -11.88 -4.11 0.84
C ALA A 107 -12.37 -5.56 0.88
N ARG A 108 -11.54 -6.49 1.33
CA ARG A 108 -11.90 -7.90 1.47
C ARG A 108 -13.04 -8.16 2.45
N LEU A 109 -13.08 -7.46 3.61
CA LEU A 109 -14.17 -7.55 4.57
C LEU A 109 -15.50 -7.10 3.97
N HIS A 110 -15.48 -6.10 3.11
CA HIS A 110 -16.68 -5.56 2.48
C HIS A 110 -17.00 -6.20 1.13
N GLY A 111 -16.19 -7.16 0.65
CA GLY A 111 -16.40 -7.84 -0.62
C GLY A 111 -16.11 -6.96 -1.84
N LEU A 112 -15.28 -5.94 -1.68
CA LEU A 112 -14.83 -5.08 -2.78
C LEU A 112 -13.59 -5.69 -3.43
N ASP A 113 -13.64 -5.85 -4.75
CA ASP A 113 -12.49 -6.30 -5.56
C ASP A 113 -11.69 -5.08 -6.03
N LEU A 114 -10.74 -4.66 -5.18
CA LEU A 114 -9.90 -3.49 -5.41
C LEU A 114 -8.43 -3.89 -5.49
N GLY A 115 -7.77 -3.55 -6.60
CA GLY A 115 -6.35 -3.77 -6.79
C GLY A 115 -5.49 -2.82 -5.95
N ALA A 116 -4.24 -3.21 -5.71
CA ALA A 116 -3.30 -2.42 -4.89
C ALA A 116 -3.04 -1.03 -5.48
N MET A 117 -2.99 -0.90 -6.80
CA MET A 117 -2.78 0.39 -7.48
C MET A 117 -3.95 1.35 -7.26
N GLU A 118 -5.19 0.85 -7.36
CA GLU A 118 -6.40 1.64 -7.12
C GLU A 118 -6.47 2.07 -5.65
N LEU A 119 -6.31 1.13 -4.73
CA LEU A 119 -6.24 1.41 -3.30
C LEU A 119 -5.15 2.44 -2.98
N SER A 120 -3.96 2.29 -3.55
CA SER A 120 -2.85 3.22 -3.34
C SER A 120 -3.23 4.66 -3.68
N GLY A 121 -3.88 4.88 -4.80
CA GLY A 121 -4.38 6.19 -5.22
C GLY A 121 -5.40 6.77 -4.24
N LYS A 122 -6.43 5.98 -3.88
CA LYS A 122 -7.49 6.37 -2.93
C LYS A 122 -6.94 6.60 -1.52
N MET A 123 -5.94 5.84 -1.11
CA MET A 123 -5.27 6.00 0.18
C MET A 123 -4.25 7.15 0.19
N GLY A 124 -4.14 7.93 -0.88
CA GLY A 124 -3.25 9.09 -0.99
C GLY A 124 -1.77 8.73 -1.16
N ARG A 125 -1.50 7.57 -1.76
CA ARG A 125 -0.16 7.06 -2.09
C ARG A 125 0.10 7.13 -3.59
N ALA A 126 1.21 6.58 -4.07
CA ALA A 126 1.56 6.48 -5.50
C ALA A 126 1.67 7.84 -6.24
N ARG A 127 2.08 8.90 -5.57
CA ARG A 127 2.15 10.25 -6.17
C ARG A 127 3.39 10.48 -7.04
N ARG A 128 4.54 9.91 -6.65
CA ARG A 128 5.84 10.11 -7.33
C ARG A 128 6.45 8.81 -7.82
N SER A 129 6.12 7.71 -7.16
CA SER A 129 6.61 6.38 -7.47
C SER A 129 5.61 5.34 -6.98
N VAL A 130 5.51 4.23 -7.67
CA VAL A 130 4.66 3.09 -7.32
C VAL A 130 5.46 1.88 -6.83
N ILE A 131 6.75 2.04 -6.57
CA ILE A 131 7.62 0.95 -6.06
C ILE A 131 7.05 0.34 -4.77
N GLY A 132 6.55 1.17 -3.83
CA GLY A 132 5.93 0.66 -2.61
C GLY A 132 4.66 -0.15 -2.87
N THR A 133 3.85 0.25 -3.84
CA THR A 133 2.64 -0.46 -4.26
C THR A 133 2.99 -1.76 -4.97
N GLY A 134 3.94 -1.73 -5.90
CA GLY A 134 4.41 -2.93 -6.59
C GLY A 134 5.07 -3.94 -5.64
N ALA A 135 5.83 -3.47 -4.65
CA ALA A 135 6.41 -4.34 -3.62
C ALA A 135 5.33 -5.04 -2.78
N PHE A 136 4.24 -4.33 -2.45
CA PHE A 136 3.09 -4.90 -1.75
C PHE A 136 2.37 -5.96 -2.60
N GLU A 137 2.15 -5.67 -3.87
CA GLU A 137 1.34 -6.49 -4.77
C GLU A 137 2.06 -7.75 -5.26
N SER A 138 3.33 -7.62 -5.61
CA SER A 138 4.03 -8.67 -6.35
C SER A 138 5.47 -8.93 -5.91
N GLY A 139 6.04 -8.09 -5.03
CA GLY A 139 7.43 -8.26 -4.59
C GLY A 139 8.46 -8.13 -5.72
N GLY A 140 9.70 -8.52 -5.43
CA GLY A 140 10.80 -8.56 -6.39
C GLY A 140 11.54 -7.23 -6.55
N PHE A 141 12.39 -7.16 -7.57
CA PHE A 141 13.00 -5.92 -8.04
C PHE A 141 12.07 -5.25 -9.03
N LEU A 142 11.88 -3.94 -8.89
CA LEU A 142 10.86 -3.19 -9.57
C LEU A 142 11.43 -1.90 -10.18
N VAL A 143 10.96 -1.58 -11.37
CA VAL A 143 11.18 -0.28 -12.00
C VAL A 143 9.83 0.30 -12.40
N ASP A 144 9.53 1.52 -11.98
CA ASP A 144 8.37 2.25 -12.47
C ASP A 144 8.75 3.29 -13.52
N GLY A 145 7.84 3.51 -14.46
CA GLY A 145 8.06 4.40 -15.60
C GLY A 145 7.84 5.87 -15.31
N GLY A 146 7.69 6.27 -14.05
CA GLY A 146 7.44 7.65 -13.68
C GLY A 146 6.10 8.20 -14.17
N CYS A 147 5.90 9.50 -13.98
CA CYS A 147 4.69 10.21 -14.32
C CYS A 147 4.87 11.00 -15.62
N LYS A 148 3.97 10.82 -16.58
CA LYS A 148 3.87 11.68 -17.76
C LYS A 148 3.00 12.89 -17.43
N ASP A 149 3.36 14.06 -17.93
CA ASP A 149 2.57 15.27 -17.73
C ASP A 149 1.11 15.05 -18.20
N GLY A 150 0.17 15.50 -17.38
CA GLY A 150 -1.27 15.31 -17.62
C GLY A 150 -1.82 13.93 -17.26
N THR A 151 -1.00 12.96 -16.81
CA THR A 151 -1.47 11.65 -16.36
C THR A 151 -1.20 11.44 -14.87
N LYS A 152 -2.14 10.78 -14.18
CA LYS A 152 -1.98 10.39 -12.77
C LYS A 152 -1.48 8.93 -12.62
N SER A 153 -1.31 8.22 -13.72
CA SER A 153 -0.93 6.81 -13.72
C SER A 153 0.58 6.65 -13.88
N ILE A 154 1.18 5.93 -12.97
CA ILE A 154 2.59 5.52 -13.02
C ILE A 154 2.62 4.01 -13.25
N PRO A 155 3.10 3.51 -14.39
CA PRO A 155 3.16 2.08 -14.65
C PRO A 155 4.40 1.44 -14.01
N ILE A 156 4.28 0.20 -13.54
CA ILE A 156 5.45 -0.68 -13.38
C ILE A 156 5.86 -1.14 -14.79
N ILE A 157 7.08 -0.84 -15.19
CA ILE A 157 7.60 -1.15 -16.53
C ILE A 157 8.56 -2.34 -16.54
N PHE A 158 9.07 -2.71 -15.39
CA PHE A 158 9.92 -3.87 -15.24
C PHE A 158 9.75 -4.49 -13.85
N ARG A 159 9.70 -5.83 -13.79
CA ARG A 159 9.73 -6.61 -12.57
C ARG A 159 10.60 -7.84 -12.76
N TYR A 160 11.50 -8.07 -11.83
CA TYR A 160 12.26 -9.29 -11.72
C TYR A 160 11.92 -9.99 -10.40
N PRO A 161 11.25 -11.14 -10.41
CA PRO A 161 10.98 -11.91 -9.21
C PRO A 161 12.29 -12.55 -8.73
N PHE A 162 12.56 -12.47 -7.44
CA PHE A 162 13.66 -13.25 -6.86
C PHE A 162 13.25 -14.72 -6.78
N PRO A 163 14.20 -15.66 -6.98
CA PRO A 163 13.94 -17.06 -6.73
C PRO A 163 13.48 -17.25 -5.27
N SER A 164 12.53 -18.16 -5.07
CA SER A 164 12.29 -18.71 -3.73
C SER A 164 13.37 -19.74 -3.48
N ASP A 165 14.19 -19.53 -2.46
CA ASP A 165 15.14 -20.53 -1.97
C ASP A 165 14.42 -21.77 -1.43
#